data_0521644a7cff2f5e47ad1a7c7ed372a7
#
_entry.id   0521644a7cff2f5e47ad1a7c7ed372a7
#
_cell.length_a   1.000
_cell.length_b   1.000
_cell.length_c   1.000
_cell.angle_alpha   90.00
_cell.angle_beta   90.00
_cell.angle_gamma   90.00
#
_symmetry.space_group_name_H-M   'P 1'
#
loop_
_entity.id
_entity.type
_entity.pdbx_description
1 polymer ?
#
loop_
_entity_poly.entity_id
_entity_poly.type
_entity_poly.pdbx_seq_one_letter_code
_entity_poly.pdbx_strand_id
1 'polypeptide(L)'
;MTFDEVRKFALLWDEVEDGTSYGTPALKVRKKLLARLREDNDSLVMFGVPQDEREMLIEGQSKIYYFTDHYRDYPIVLIRLSNAKRAIVEPLLRRHWRTLASKKVVKEFDES
;
A
#
# COMPACT_ATOMS: atom_id res chain seq x y z
N MET A 1 5.29 -8.17 -9.59
CA MET A 1 4.49 -8.97 -8.63
C MET A 1 3.00 -8.74 -8.87
N THR A 2 2.16 -9.57 -8.27
CA THR A 2 0.70 -9.46 -8.38
C THR A 2 0.10 -9.00 -7.06
N PHE A 3 -1.16 -8.56 -7.10
CA PHE A 3 -1.88 -8.21 -5.87
C PHE A 3 -2.04 -9.45 -4.96
N ASP A 4 -2.21 -10.64 -5.52
CA ASP A 4 -2.26 -11.86 -4.72
C ASP A 4 -0.99 -12.07 -3.89
N GLU A 5 0.16 -11.76 -4.45
CA GLU A 5 1.42 -11.83 -3.70
C GLU A 5 1.47 -10.81 -2.58
N VAL A 6 1.00 -9.57 -2.83
CA VAL A 6 0.89 -8.54 -1.79
C VAL A 6 -0.05 -9.03 -0.68
N ARG A 7 -1.21 -9.56 -1.06
CA ARG A 7 -2.19 -10.07 -0.12
C ARG A 7 -1.61 -11.16 0.76
N LYS A 8 -0.87 -12.10 0.18
CA LYS A 8 -0.30 -13.23 0.92
C LYS A 8 0.61 -12.79 2.07
N PHE A 9 1.52 -11.85 1.81
CA PHE A 9 2.40 -11.44 2.91
C PHE A 9 1.71 -10.49 3.88
N ALA A 10 0.83 -9.61 3.40
CA ALA A 10 0.15 -8.65 4.26
C ALA A 10 -0.85 -9.31 5.22
N LEU A 11 -1.53 -10.37 4.79
CA LEU A 11 -2.46 -11.09 5.64
C LEU A 11 -1.78 -11.82 6.81
N LEU A 12 -0.46 -11.96 6.78
CA LEU A 12 0.31 -12.48 7.92
C LEU A 12 0.44 -11.44 9.05
N TRP A 13 0.19 -10.17 8.76
CA TRP A 13 0.29 -9.12 9.78
C TRP A 13 -1.02 -9.03 10.55
N ASP A 14 -0.91 -8.79 11.85
CA ASP A 14 -2.07 -8.70 12.72
C ASP A 14 -3.03 -7.59 12.28
N GLU A 15 -4.33 -7.85 12.41
CA GLU A 15 -5.42 -6.94 12.10
C GLU A 15 -5.61 -6.65 10.61
N VAL A 16 -4.85 -7.28 9.72
CA VAL A 16 -5.06 -7.14 8.27
C VAL A 16 -6.16 -8.09 7.82
N GLU A 17 -7.13 -7.56 7.10
CA GLU A 17 -8.26 -8.31 6.56
C GLU A 17 -8.37 -8.11 5.05
N ASP A 18 -8.82 -9.16 4.38
CA ASP A 18 -9.13 -9.14 2.97
C ASP A 18 -10.50 -8.49 2.75
N GLY A 19 -10.67 -7.80 1.63
CA GLY A 19 -11.94 -7.15 1.33
C GLY A 19 -11.97 -6.55 -0.05
N THR A 20 -12.91 -5.62 -0.24
CA THR A 20 -13.05 -4.88 -1.50
C THR A 20 -13.23 -3.39 -1.21
N SER A 21 -12.88 -2.56 -2.19
CA SER A 21 -13.10 -1.12 -2.15
C SER A 21 -13.35 -0.66 -3.58
N TYR A 22 -14.48 0.03 -3.81
CA TYR A 22 -14.90 0.46 -5.14
C TYR A 22 -14.93 -0.69 -6.16
N GLY A 23 -15.32 -1.88 -5.71
CA GLY A 23 -15.44 -3.06 -6.57
C GLY A 23 -14.12 -3.75 -6.89
N THR A 24 -12.99 -3.32 -6.33
CA THR A 24 -11.70 -3.95 -6.56
C THR A 24 -11.15 -4.58 -5.28
N PRO A 25 -10.27 -5.59 -5.40
CA PRO A 25 -9.64 -6.19 -4.21
C PRO A 25 -8.91 -5.15 -3.37
N ALA A 26 -9.05 -5.28 -2.06
CA ALA A 26 -8.45 -4.36 -1.11
C ALA A 26 -8.01 -5.08 0.15
N LEU A 27 -7.11 -4.44 0.89
CA LEU A 27 -6.69 -4.89 2.21
C LEU A 27 -7.08 -3.81 3.21
N LYS A 28 -7.59 -4.22 4.36
CA LYS A 28 -8.06 -3.31 5.40
C LYS A 28 -7.45 -3.65 6.75
N VAL A 29 -7.30 -2.64 7.58
CA VAL A 29 -6.85 -2.77 8.96
C VAL A 29 -7.87 -2.06 9.82
N ARG A 30 -8.54 -2.80 10.71
CA ARG A 30 -9.58 -2.24 11.59
C ARG A 30 -10.63 -1.46 10.79
N LYS A 31 -11.04 -2.03 9.64
CA LYS A 31 -12.02 -1.46 8.69
C LYS A 31 -11.54 -0.25 7.91
N LYS A 32 -10.28 0.18 8.10
CA LYS A 32 -9.69 1.28 7.33
C LYS A 32 -8.86 0.73 6.19
N LEU A 33 -8.82 1.45 5.09
CA LEU A 33 -8.16 1.00 3.87
C LEU A 33 -6.64 1.03 4.03
N LEU A 34 -6.01 -0.14 3.88
CA LEU A 34 -4.55 -0.26 3.89
C LEU A 34 -3.99 -0.06 2.49
N ALA A 35 -4.59 -0.70 1.50
CA ALA A 35 -4.22 -0.59 0.09
C ALA A 35 -5.34 -1.19 -0.75
N ARG A 36 -5.40 -0.80 -2.03
CA ARG A 36 -6.34 -1.42 -2.96
C ARG A 36 -5.74 -1.55 -4.34
N LEU A 37 -6.26 -2.49 -5.11
CA LEU A 37 -5.90 -2.65 -6.52
C LEU A 37 -6.77 -1.70 -7.34
N ARG A 38 -6.14 -0.99 -8.30
CA ARG A 38 -6.90 -0.15 -9.22
C ARG A 38 -7.62 -1.00 -10.26
N GLU A 39 -8.53 -0.35 -10.98
CA GLU A 39 -9.34 -0.97 -12.03
C GLU A 39 -8.49 -1.50 -13.18
N ASP A 40 -7.27 -1.00 -13.36
CA ASP A 40 -6.33 -1.49 -14.38
C ASP A 40 -5.72 -2.86 -14.04
N ASN A 41 -6.04 -3.38 -12.85
CA ASN A 41 -5.59 -4.69 -12.38
C ASN A 41 -4.07 -4.82 -12.22
N ASP A 42 -3.33 -3.72 -12.21
CA ASP A 42 -1.86 -3.74 -12.06
C ASP A 42 -1.33 -2.67 -11.10
N SER A 43 -2.11 -1.63 -10.81
CA SER A 43 -1.64 -0.54 -9.96
C SER A 43 -2.15 -0.69 -8.52
N LEU A 44 -1.22 -0.66 -7.58
CA LEU A 44 -1.55 -0.64 -6.15
C LEU A 44 -1.70 0.82 -5.71
N VAL A 45 -2.83 1.15 -5.10
CA VAL A 45 -3.05 2.46 -4.48
C VAL A 45 -2.42 2.40 -3.10
N MET A 46 -1.31 3.12 -2.92
CA MET A 46 -0.55 3.14 -1.67
C MET A 46 -0.78 4.45 -0.94
N PHE A 47 -1.30 4.36 0.28
CA PHE A 47 -1.63 5.50 1.14
C PHE A 47 -0.44 5.87 2.03
N GLY A 48 -0.50 7.07 2.60
CA GLY A 48 0.51 7.51 3.56
C GLY A 48 1.83 7.91 2.93
N VAL A 49 1.81 8.36 1.68
CA VAL A 49 2.99 8.83 0.95
C VAL A 49 2.80 10.32 0.67
N PRO A 50 3.45 11.22 1.43
CA PRO A 50 3.33 12.65 1.19
C PRO A 50 3.78 13.05 -0.21
N GLN A 51 3.31 14.19 -0.69
CA GLN A 51 3.55 14.64 -2.06
C GLN A 51 5.04 14.83 -2.39
N ASP A 52 5.83 15.34 -1.44
CA ASP A 52 7.26 15.49 -1.63
C ASP A 52 7.98 14.15 -1.75
N GLU A 53 7.62 13.18 -0.93
CA GLU A 53 8.15 11.82 -1.04
C GLU A 53 7.73 11.18 -2.35
N ARG A 54 6.48 11.38 -2.75
CA ARG A 54 5.96 10.88 -4.02
C ARG A 54 6.78 11.38 -5.20
N GLU A 55 7.13 12.68 -5.20
CA GLU A 55 7.97 13.25 -6.25
C GLU A 55 9.35 12.60 -6.28
N MET A 56 9.95 12.37 -5.13
CA MET A 56 11.25 11.68 -5.04
C MET A 56 11.19 10.26 -5.59
N LEU A 57 10.13 9.52 -5.25
CA LEU A 57 9.96 8.16 -5.74
C LEU A 57 9.81 8.13 -7.27
N ILE A 58 9.00 9.03 -7.81
CA ILE A 58 8.78 9.11 -9.26
C ILE A 58 10.06 9.51 -9.99
N GLU A 59 10.80 10.49 -9.47
CA GLU A 59 12.08 10.88 -10.07
C GLU A 59 13.08 9.73 -10.08
N GLY A 60 13.11 8.95 -9.00
CA GLY A 60 14.02 7.82 -8.89
C GLY A 60 13.64 6.64 -9.75
N GLN A 61 12.36 6.31 -9.85
CA GLN A 61 11.88 5.12 -10.56
C GLN A 61 10.51 5.35 -11.20
N SER A 62 10.49 6.11 -12.27
CA SER A 62 9.25 6.48 -12.97
C SER A 62 8.53 5.28 -13.63
N LYS A 63 9.22 4.17 -13.81
CA LYS A 63 8.60 2.95 -14.34
C LYS A 63 7.76 2.23 -13.28
N ILE A 64 8.00 2.51 -12.00
CA ILE A 64 7.31 1.86 -10.89
C ILE A 64 6.25 2.79 -10.32
N TYR A 65 6.61 4.04 -10.03
CA TYR A 65 5.75 4.98 -9.31
C TYR A 65 5.15 6.03 -10.22
N TYR A 66 3.88 6.37 -9.98
CA TYR A 66 3.20 7.45 -10.70
C TYR A 66 2.00 7.91 -9.89
N PHE A 67 1.29 8.90 -10.38
CA PHE A 67 -0.02 9.28 -9.87
C PHE A 67 -0.86 9.86 -11.01
N THR A 68 -2.16 9.93 -10.80
CA THR A 68 -3.10 10.56 -11.73
C THR A 68 -3.67 11.83 -11.10
N ASP A 69 -4.31 12.68 -11.90
CA ASP A 69 -4.91 13.91 -11.40
C ASP A 69 -5.91 13.67 -10.26
N HIS A 70 -6.60 12.54 -10.30
CA HIS A 70 -7.53 12.16 -9.23
C HIS A 70 -6.86 12.14 -7.85
N TYR A 71 -5.58 11.74 -7.78
CA TYR A 71 -4.85 11.62 -6.52
C TYR A 71 -3.88 12.77 -6.25
N ARG A 72 -3.91 13.80 -7.08
CA ARG A 72 -2.92 14.90 -7.00
C ARG A 72 -2.79 15.50 -5.61
N ASP A 73 -3.92 15.76 -4.95
CA ASP A 73 -3.95 16.45 -3.66
C ASP A 73 -3.98 15.51 -2.44
N TYR A 74 -3.80 14.23 -2.66
CA TYR A 74 -3.83 13.22 -1.61
C TYR A 74 -2.44 12.63 -1.35
N PRO A 75 -2.16 12.18 -0.12
CA PRO A 75 -0.88 11.51 0.19
C PRO A 75 -0.89 10.07 -0.33
N ILE A 76 -0.92 9.92 -1.63
CA ILE A 76 -1.07 8.64 -2.34
C ILE A 76 -0.05 8.58 -3.47
N VAL A 77 0.56 7.41 -3.65
CA VAL A 77 1.31 7.07 -4.84
C VAL A 77 0.74 5.79 -5.43
N LEU A 78 0.77 5.67 -6.75
CA LEU A 78 0.40 4.45 -7.45
C LEU A 78 1.67 3.67 -7.78
N ILE A 79 1.63 2.36 -7.55
CA ILE A 79 2.76 1.46 -7.81
C ILE A 79 2.36 0.47 -8.89
N ARG A 80 3.09 0.46 -10.01
CA ARG A 80 2.88 -0.55 -11.06
C ARG A 80 3.43 -1.88 -10.58
N LEU A 81 2.55 -2.79 -10.17
CA LEU A 81 2.95 -4.06 -9.58
C LEU A 81 3.79 -4.90 -10.53
N SER A 82 3.49 -4.88 -11.84
CA SER A 82 4.26 -5.63 -12.83
C SER A 82 5.73 -5.22 -12.87
N ASN A 83 6.05 -4.02 -12.43
CA ASN A 83 7.43 -3.50 -12.40
C ASN A 83 8.01 -3.49 -10.97
N ALA A 84 7.25 -3.91 -9.98
CA ALA A 84 7.64 -3.82 -8.57
C ALA A 84 8.01 -5.17 -7.99
N LYS A 85 8.79 -5.13 -6.90
CA LYS A 85 9.17 -6.29 -6.11
C LYS A 85 8.72 -6.08 -4.67
N ARG A 86 8.66 -7.17 -3.89
CA ARG A 86 8.28 -7.10 -2.48
C ARG A 86 9.11 -6.07 -1.70
N ALA A 87 10.41 -5.98 -1.99
CA ALA A 87 11.29 -5.02 -1.32
C ALA A 87 10.87 -3.55 -1.55
N ILE A 88 10.12 -3.28 -2.63
CA ILE A 88 9.56 -1.95 -2.92
C ILE A 88 8.25 -1.74 -2.18
N VAL A 89 7.36 -2.73 -2.24
CA VAL A 89 5.98 -2.59 -1.74
C VAL A 89 5.90 -2.74 -0.23
N GLU A 90 6.58 -3.74 0.33
CA GLU A 90 6.43 -4.09 1.74
C GLU A 90 6.77 -2.96 2.72
N PRO A 91 7.88 -2.21 2.55
CA PRO A 91 8.19 -1.13 3.51
C PRO A 91 7.13 -0.03 3.53
N LEU A 92 6.61 0.37 2.38
CA LEU A 92 5.56 1.40 2.30
C LEU A 92 4.26 0.88 2.90
N LEU A 93 3.90 -0.36 2.60
CA LEU A 93 2.69 -0.97 3.11
C LEU A 93 2.75 -1.13 4.63
N ARG A 94 3.88 -1.59 5.16
CA ARG A 94 4.08 -1.75 6.59
C ARG A 94 4.05 -0.42 7.33
N ARG A 95 4.63 0.62 6.73
CA ARG A 95 4.59 1.96 7.32
C ARG A 95 3.14 2.43 7.51
N HIS A 96 2.29 2.24 6.51
CA HIS A 96 0.89 2.62 6.62
C HIS A 96 0.13 1.70 7.59
N TRP A 97 0.41 0.40 7.57
CA TRP A 97 -0.13 -0.55 8.54
C TRP A 97 0.12 -0.08 9.99
N ARG A 98 1.32 0.41 10.28
CA ARG A 98 1.67 0.89 11.62
C ARG A 98 0.80 2.07 12.05
N THR A 99 0.29 2.87 11.13
CA THR A 99 -0.60 3.99 11.45
C THR A 99 -2.04 3.54 11.70
N LEU A 100 -2.44 2.40 11.16
CA LEU A 100 -3.81 1.89 11.25
C LEU A 100 -4.01 0.83 12.32
N ALA A 101 -3.00 0.01 12.57
CA ALA A 101 -3.06 -1.07 13.56
C ALA A 101 -3.12 -0.51 14.99
N SER A 102 -3.67 -1.31 15.90
CA SER A 102 -3.74 -0.90 17.30
C SER A 102 -2.34 -0.73 17.89
N LYS A 103 -2.23 0.15 18.89
CA LYS A 103 -0.95 0.41 19.56
C LYS A 103 -0.35 -0.86 20.15
N LYS A 104 -1.19 -1.72 20.71
CA LYS A 104 -0.75 -3.00 21.29
C LYS A 104 -0.09 -3.88 20.23
N VAL A 105 -0.73 -4.01 19.06
CA VAL A 105 -0.23 -4.85 17.96
C VAL A 105 1.09 -4.31 17.41
N VAL A 106 1.18 -2.99 17.22
CA VAL A 106 2.41 -2.36 16.75
C VAL A 106 3.53 -2.56 17.76
N LYS A 107 3.25 -2.40 19.05
CA LYS A 107 4.23 -2.61 20.11
C LYS A 107 4.74 -4.06 20.11
N GLU A 108 3.84 -5.03 20.02
CA GLU A 108 4.22 -6.44 19.97
C GLU A 108 5.09 -6.75 18.75
N PHE A 109 4.76 -6.16 17.60
CA PHE A 109 5.57 -6.29 16.39
C PHE A 109 6.99 -5.74 16.59
N ASP A 110 7.10 -4.57 17.21
CA ASP A 110 8.40 -3.93 17.43
C ASP A 110 9.26 -4.68 18.45
N GLU A 111 8.65 -5.44 19.35
CA GLU A 111 9.34 -6.22 20.37
C GLU A 111 9.73 -7.64 19.93
N SER A 112 9.22 -8.06 18.77
CA SER A 112 9.44 -9.43 18.27
C SER A 112 10.76 -9.60 17.52
#